data_a369cd8ca3050caa8d6750a7a8046bf1
#
_entry.id   a369cd8ca3050caa8d6750a7a8046bf1
#
_cell.length_a   1.000
_cell.length_b   1.000
_cell.length_c   1.000
_cell.angle_alpha   90.00
_cell.angle_beta   90.00
_cell.angle_gamma   90.00
#
_symmetry.space_group_name_H-M   'P 1'
#
loop_
_entity.id
_entity.type
_entity.pdbx_description
1 polymer ?
#
loop_
_entity_poly.entity_id
_entity_poly.type
_entity_poly.pdbx_seq_one_letter_code
_entity_poly.pdbx_strand_id
1 'polypeptide(L)'
;YATCASVNDVICHGFPGKYVLQDGDIVTIDMVVNLNGWLADSAWSYAVGQVTPEAQHLLDVTKTSLYKGIELAVIGNRIGDISNAIQTYAEGEGLSVVREFIGHGIGEKMHEEPQVPHYGPPHRGPRLKEGMVITIEPMLNIG
;
A
#
# COMPACT_ATOMS: atom_id res chain seq x y z
N TYR A 1 -5.54 0.85 19.57
CA TYR A 1 -5.21 -0.50 19.05
C TYR A 1 -3.76 -0.50 18.57
N ALA A 2 -3.11 -1.63 18.64
CA ALA A 2 -1.72 -1.79 18.19
C ALA A 2 -1.60 -2.08 16.69
N THR A 3 -2.69 -2.50 16.07
CA THR A 3 -2.78 -2.82 14.64
C THR A 3 -4.11 -2.38 14.09
N CYS A 4 -4.18 -2.12 12.79
CA CYS A 4 -5.43 -2.05 12.04
C CYS A 4 -5.76 -3.43 11.44
N ALA A 5 -7.04 -3.77 11.36
CA ALA A 5 -7.54 -4.95 10.68
C ALA A 5 -8.72 -4.55 9.80
N SER A 6 -8.45 -4.47 8.51
CA SER A 6 -9.41 -4.01 7.50
C SER A 6 -9.95 -5.22 6.75
N VAL A 7 -11.25 -5.49 6.89
CA VAL A 7 -11.89 -6.69 6.32
C VAL A 7 -12.78 -6.29 5.14
N ASN A 8 -12.65 -7.00 4.04
CA ASN A 8 -13.46 -6.86 2.82
C ASN A 8 -13.51 -5.39 2.32
N ASP A 9 -14.65 -4.73 2.41
CA ASP A 9 -14.88 -3.37 1.88
C ASP A 9 -14.22 -2.25 2.71
N VAL A 10 -13.61 -2.60 3.84
CA VAL A 10 -12.84 -1.63 4.64
C VAL A 10 -11.47 -1.46 4.02
N ILE A 11 -11.24 -0.31 3.38
CA ILE A 11 -10.01 -0.05 2.62
C ILE A 11 -8.78 0.00 3.53
N CYS A 12 -8.83 0.76 4.61
CA CYS A 12 -7.75 0.90 5.58
C CYS A 12 -8.27 1.36 6.94
N HIS A 13 -7.41 1.40 7.96
CA HIS A 13 -7.69 1.90 9.31
C HIS A 13 -8.85 1.17 10.01
N GLY A 14 -9.17 -0.07 9.60
CA GLY A 14 -10.17 -0.90 10.26
C GLY A 14 -9.78 -1.21 11.70
N PHE A 15 -10.73 -1.14 12.63
CA PHE A 15 -10.48 -1.51 14.03
C PHE A 15 -10.68 -3.00 14.24
N PRO A 16 -9.73 -3.69 14.90
CA PRO A 16 -9.96 -5.07 15.35
C PRO A 16 -11.20 -5.12 16.26
N GLY A 17 -12.21 -5.81 15.80
CA GLY A 17 -13.51 -5.89 16.45
C GLY A 17 -13.88 -7.31 16.86
N LYS A 18 -15.18 -7.55 17.02
CA LYS A 18 -15.74 -8.87 17.35
C LYS A 18 -16.09 -9.69 16.12
N TYR A 19 -15.87 -9.16 14.92
CA TYR A 19 -16.13 -9.90 13.70
C TYR A 19 -15.21 -11.13 13.63
N VAL A 20 -15.80 -12.28 13.41
CA VAL A 20 -15.09 -13.54 13.24
C VAL A 20 -14.89 -13.76 11.74
N LEU A 21 -13.64 -13.80 11.31
CA LEU A 21 -13.28 -14.01 9.90
C LEU A 21 -13.90 -15.31 9.39
N GLN A 22 -14.43 -15.26 8.18
CA GLN A 22 -15.10 -16.38 7.51
C GLN A 22 -14.34 -16.81 6.27
N ASP A 23 -14.60 -18.01 5.82
CA ASP A 23 -14.10 -18.50 4.53
C ASP A 23 -14.60 -17.59 3.39
N GLY A 24 -13.69 -17.12 2.56
CA GLY A 24 -13.98 -16.14 1.51
C GLY A 24 -13.65 -14.68 1.84
N ASP A 25 -13.39 -14.35 3.10
CA ASP A 25 -12.98 -12.99 3.46
C ASP A 25 -11.55 -12.68 2.97
N ILE A 26 -11.30 -11.39 2.73
CA ILE A 26 -9.95 -10.84 2.67
C ILE A 26 -9.72 -9.92 3.86
N VAL A 27 -8.54 -9.93 4.44
CA VAL A 27 -8.20 -9.07 5.57
C VAL A 27 -6.82 -8.46 5.38
N THR A 28 -6.72 -7.14 5.55
CA THR A 28 -5.45 -6.43 5.59
C THR A 28 -5.09 -6.14 7.04
N ILE A 29 -3.92 -6.61 7.45
CA ILE A 29 -3.31 -6.30 8.75
C ILE A 29 -2.24 -5.26 8.51
N ASP A 30 -2.39 -4.14 9.18
CA ASP A 30 -1.49 -2.99 9.09
C ASP A 30 -0.98 -2.63 10.49
N MET A 31 0.33 -2.46 10.62
CA MET A 31 0.98 -2.22 11.90
C MET A 31 2.20 -1.32 11.78
N VAL A 32 2.37 -0.47 12.77
CA VAL A 32 3.58 0.33 12.94
C VAL A 32 4.36 -0.21 14.15
N VAL A 33 5.64 -0.46 13.92
CA VAL A 33 6.58 -0.91 14.97
C VAL A 33 7.50 0.23 15.35
N ASN A 34 7.70 0.44 16.65
CA ASN A 34 8.68 1.39 17.17
C ASN A 34 9.86 0.62 17.79
N LEU A 35 11.05 0.85 17.28
CA LEU A 35 12.28 0.33 17.83
C LEU A 35 13.24 1.49 18.17
N ASN A 36 13.43 1.74 19.46
CA ASN A 36 14.33 2.78 19.96
C ASN A 36 14.04 4.19 19.40
N GLY A 37 12.77 4.52 19.16
CA GLY A 37 12.34 5.82 18.64
C GLY A 37 12.20 5.87 17.11
N TRP A 38 12.61 4.83 16.40
CA TRP A 38 12.44 4.71 14.95
C TRP A 38 11.23 3.87 14.61
N LEU A 39 10.45 4.33 13.63
CA LEU A 39 9.21 3.71 13.21
C LEU A 39 9.41 2.96 11.88
N ALA A 40 8.76 1.81 11.78
CA ALA A 40 8.61 1.03 10.56
C ALA A 40 7.15 0.65 10.39
N ASP A 41 6.63 0.86 9.18
CA ASP A 41 5.25 0.61 8.81
C ASP A 41 5.17 -0.59 7.87
N SER A 42 4.18 -1.46 8.09
CA SER A 42 4.01 -2.67 7.30
C SER A 42 2.55 -3.10 7.25
N ALA A 43 2.03 -3.28 6.05
CA ALA A 43 0.71 -3.82 5.81
C ALA A 43 0.77 -5.03 4.88
N TRP A 44 -0.10 -6.01 5.13
CA TRP A 44 -0.23 -7.18 4.27
C TRP A 44 -1.67 -7.67 4.24
N SER A 45 -2.12 -8.06 3.04
CA SER A 45 -3.47 -8.59 2.82
C SER A 45 -3.44 -10.10 2.69
N TYR A 46 -4.40 -10.76 3.32
CA TYR A 46 -4.54 -12.22 3.39
C TYR A 46 -5.91 -12.65 2.90
N ALA A 47 -5.94 -13.75 2.16
CA ALA A 47 -7.17 -14.50 1.92
C ALA A 47 -7.46 -15.41 3.11
N VAL A 48 -8.72 -15.49 3.52
CA VAL A 48 -9.19 -16.41 4.56
C VAL A 48 -9.88 -17.59 3.87
N GLY A 49 -9.25 -18.76 3.90
CA GLY A 49 -9.76 -19.94 3.19
C GLY A 49 -9.78 -19.76 1.69
N GLN A 50 -10.91 -20.08 1.04
CA GLN A 50 -11.08 -19.97 -0.40
C GLN A 50 -11.83 -18.68 -0.75
N VAL A 51 -11.15 -17.75 -1.40
CA VAL A 51 -11.75 -16.51 -1.91
C VAL A 51 -12.22 -16.65 -3.35
N THR A 52 -13.06 -15.74 -3.81
CA THR A 52 -13.49 -15.70 -5.21
C THR A 52 -12.31 -15.41 -6.15
N PRO A 53 -12.36 -15.81 -7.43
CA PRO A 53 -11.34 -15.46 -8.41
C PRO A 53 -11.11 -13.95 -8.52
N GLU A 54 -12.15 -13.15 -8.37
CA GLU A 54 -12.10 -11.69 -8.39
C GLU A 54 -11.33 -11.13 -7.18
N ALA A 55 -11.60 -11.64 -5.97
CA ALA A 55 -10.85 -11.25 -4.77
C ALA A 55 -9.39 -11.70 -4.85
N GLN A 56 -9.11 -12.90 -5.39
CA GLN A 56 -7.74 -13.35 -5.61
C GLN A 56 -7.02 -12.46 -6.62
N HIS A 57 -7.68 -12.08 -7.72
CA HIS A 57 -7.13 -11.15 -8.70
C HIS A 57 -6.78 -9.80 -8.06
N LEU A 58 -7.67 -9.24 -7.22
CA LEU A 58 -7.40 -8.01 -6.47
C LEU A 58 -6.12 -8.14 -5.61
N LEU A 59 -5.99 -9.21 -4.84
CA LEU A 59 -4.81 -9.46 -4.00
C LEU A 59 -3.53 -9.56 -4.84
N ASP A 60 -3.55 -10.32 -5.93
CA ASP A 60 -2.39 -10.57 -6.77
C ASP A 60 -1.94 -9.32 -7.52
N VAL A 61 -2.88 -8.55 -8.06
CA VAL A 61 -2.60 -7.28 -8.75
C VAL A 61 -2.08 -6.23 -7.77
N THR A 62 -2.68 -6.12 -6.58
CA THR A 62 -2.22 -5.18 -5.56
C THR A 62 -0.77 -5.48 -5.16
N LYS A 63 -0.47 -6.74 -4.87
CA LYS A 63 0.89 -7.18 -4.56
C LYS A 63 1.86 -6.90 -5.70
N THR A 64 1.49 -7.24 -6.94
CA THR A 64 2.35 -7.04 -8.11
C THR A 64 2.60 -5.55 -8.35
N SER A 65 1.57 -4.71 -8.22
CA SER A 65 1.69 -3.25 -8.38
C SER A 65 2.67 -2.65 -7.37
N LEU A 66 2.64 -3.13 -6.12
CA LEU A 66 3.61 -2.75 -5.08
C LEU A 66 5.05 -3.02 -5.54
N TYR A 67 5.34 -4.25 -6.00
CA TYR A 67 6.69 -4.59 -6.44
C TYR A 67 7.13 -3.80 -7.67
N LYS A 68 6.22 -3.49 -8.60
CA LYS A 68 6.53 -2.58 -9.72
C LYS A 68 6.90 -1.17 -9.25
N GLY A 69 6.26 -0.68 -8.22
CA GLY A 69 6.63 0.57 -7.57
C GLY A 69 8.01 0.49 -6.89
N ILE A 70 8.27 -0.59 -6.15
CA ILE A 70 9.54 -0.82 -5.46
C ILE A 70 10.72 -0.89 -6.44
N GLU A 71 10.56 -1.52 -7.60
CA GLU A 71 11.60 -1.60 -8.64
C GLU A 71 12.05 -0.22 -9.12
N LEU A 72 11.18 0.80 -9.05
CA LEU A 72 11.51 2.17 -9.42
C LEU A 72 11.96 3.03 -8.24
N ALA A 73 11.96 2.49 -7.03
CA ALA A 73 12.45 3.17 -5.83
C ALA A 73 14.00 3.18 -5.77
N VAL A 74 14.63 3.70 -6.82
CA VAL A 74 16.08 3.77 -6.96
C VAL A 74 16.57 5.21 -7.02
N ILE A 75 17.82 5.43 -6.58
CA ILE A 75 18.44 6.76 -6.58
C ILE A 75 18.40 7.37 -7.98
N GLY A 76 17.98 8.63 -8.05
CA GLY A 76 17.86 9.37 -9.30
C GLY A 76 16.46 9.39 -9.90
N ASN A 77 15.64 8.38 -9.64
CA ASN A 77 14.22 8.40 -9.97
C ASN A 77 13.47 9.39 -9.07
N ARG A 78 12.22 9.61 -9.39
CA ARG A 78 11.32 10.49 -8.64
C ARG A 78 10.15 9.71 -8.06
N ILE A 79 9.48 10.26 -7.07
CA ILE A 79 8.26 9.68 -6.50
C ILE A 79 7.22 9.39 -7.59
N GLY A 80 7.06 10.29 -8.58
CA GLY A 80 6.13 10.06 -9.70
C GLY A 80 6.44 8.85 -10.57
N ASP A 81 7.68 8.38 -10.61
CA ASP A 81 8.04 7.15 -11.34
C ASP A 81 7.46 5.93 -10.64
N ILE A 82 7.53 5.89 -9.30
CA ILE A 82 6.88 4.87 -8.46
C ILE A 82 5.36 4.92 -8.66
N SER A 83 4.78 6.11 -8.50
CA SER A 83 3.35 6.38 -8.61
C SER A 83 2.77 5.90 -9.94
N ASN A 84 3.44 6.25 -11.03
CA ASN A 84 3.00 5.92 -12.40
C ASN A 84 3.09 4.42 -12.68
N ALA A 85 4.13 3.75 -12.23
CA ALA A 85 4.28 2.32 -12.42
C ALA A 85 3.16 1.53 -11.74
N ILE A 86 2.80 1.92 -10.50
CA ILE A 86 1.70 1.31 -9.76
C ILE A 86 0.38 1.54 -10.49
N GLN A 87 0.05 2.79 -10.82
CA GLN A 87 -1.20 3.14 -11.47
C GLN A 87 -1.35 2.46 -12.83
N THR A 88 -0.33 2.55 -13.68
CA THR A 88 -0.40 1.98 -15.04
C THR A 88 -0.64 0.48 -15.00
N TYR A 89 0.00 -0.22 -14.08
CA TYR A 89 -0.21 -1.66 -13.95
C TYR A 89 -1.59 -1.99 -13.40
N ALA A 90 -2.01 -1.36 -12.29
CA ALA A 90 -3.29 -1.63 -11.65
C ALA A 90 -4.49 -1.33 -12.57
N GLU A 91 -4.48 -0.17 -13.25
CA GLU A 91 -5.53 0.21 -14.19
C GLU A 91 -5.52 -0.68 -15.45
N GLY A 92 -4.34 -1.13 -15.90
CA GLY A 92 -4.20 -2.10 -16.99
C GLY A 92 -4.81 -3.48 -16.70
N GLU A 93 -4.87 -3.85 -15.41
CA GLU A 93 -5.51 -5.08 -14.91
C GLU A 93 -6.99 -4.87 -14.53
N GLY A 94 -7.55 -3.69 -14.81
CA GLY A 94 -8.97 -3.36 -14.60
C GLY A 94 -9.34 -2.95 -13.19
N LEU A 95 -8.36 -2.59 -12.36
CA LEU A 95 -8.58 -2.10 -10.99
C LEU A 95 -8.39 -0.59 -10.91
N SER A 96 -8.96 0.04 -9.89
CA SER A 96 -8.79 1.46 -9.62
C SER A 96 -7.85 1.71 -8.43
N VAL A 97 -7.07 2.78 -8.48
CA VAL A 97 -6.17 3.20 -7.40
C VAL A 97 -6.90 4.17 -6.48
N VAL A 98 -6.91 3.89 -5.19
CA VAL A 98 -7.41 4.80 -4.15
C VAL A 98 -6.52 6.04 -4.10
N ARG A 99 -7.13 7.23 -4.08
CA ARG A 99 -6.43 8.52 -4.18
C ARG A 99 -6.39 9.31 -2.88
N GLU A 100 -7.26 8.98 -1.94
CA GLU A 100 -7.44 9.66 -0.66
C GLU A 100 -6.33 9.33 0.33
N PHE A 101 -5.69 8.19 0.16
CA PHE A 101 -4.61 7.70 1.01
C PHE A 101 -3.36 7.46 0.17
N ILE A 102 -2.22 7.84 0.72
CA ILE A 102 -0.92 7.81 0.02
C ILE A 102 0.16 7.33 0.97
N GLY A 103 1.24 6.80 0.42
CA GLY A 103 2.45 6.54 1.17
C GLY A 103 3.18 7.82 1.59
N HIS A 104 4.20 7.69 2.39
CA HIS A 104 4.87 8.80 3.04
C HIS A 104 6.32 8.48 3.42
N GLY A 105 7.08 9.51 3.78
CA GLY A 105 8.32 9.33 4.53
C GLY A 105 8.02 8.83 5.93
N ILE A 106 8.96 8.09 6.53
CA ILE A 106 8.83 7.55 7.89
C ILE A 106 10.20 7.51 8.56
N GLY A 107 10.22 7.75 9.86
CA GLY A 107 11.44 7.77 10.66
C GLY A 107 11.15 7.92 12.13
N GLU A 108 11.45 9.05 12.72
CA GLU A 108 11.08 9.38 14.11
C GLU A 108 9.58 9.68 14.24
N LYS A 109 8.96 10.16 13.14
CA LYS A 109 7.51 10.35 13.04
C LYS A 109 6.91 9.34 12.08
N MET A 110 5.65 8.98 12.33
CA MET A 110 4.91 8.05 11.49
C MET A 110 4.75 8.60 10.06
N HIS A 111 4.43 9.88 9.93
CA HIS A 111 4.27 10.53 8.63
C HIS A 111 5.27 11.68 8.51
N GLU A 112 6.17 11.54 7.55
CA GLU A 112 7.19 12.52 7.20
C GLU A 112 7.13 12.80 5.70
N GLU A 113 7.78 13.87 5.25
CA GLU A 113 8.00 14.10 3.82
C GLU A 113 9.02 13.07 3.24
N PRO A 114 8.89 12.69 1.98
CA PRO A 114 7.92 13.16 1.01
C PRO A 114 6.60 12.39 1.04
N GLN A 115 5.54 12.97 0.48
CA GLN A 115 4.34 12.23 0.11
C GLN A 115 4.64 11.27 -1.04
N VAL A 116 4.05 10.07 -1.01
CA VAL A 116 4.24 8.99 -1.99
C VAL A 116 2.88 8.56 -2.56
N PRO A 117 2.25 9.34 -3.45
CA PRO A 117 1.02 8.94 -4.10
C PRO A 117 1.26 7.68 -4.96
N HIS A 118 0.22 6.85 -5.12
CA HIS A 118 0.27 5.65 -5.95
C HIS A 118 -0.34 5.88 -7.34
N TYR A 119 -0.48 7.14 -7.72
CA TYR A 119 -1.00 7.60 -9.01
C TYR A 119 -0.30 8.90 -9.43
N GLY A 120 -0.35 9.19 -10.72
CA GLY A 120 0.18 10.43 -11.28
C GLY A 120 1.17 10.22 -12.42
N PRO A 121 1.64 11.32 -13.03
CA PRO A 121 2.56 11.26 -14.16
C PRO A 121 3.99 10.88 -13.73
N PRO A 122 4.73 10.15 -14.60
CA PRO A 122 6.14 9.84 -14.35
C PRO A 122 7.00 11.11 -14.34
N HIS A 123 8.19 11.00 -13.79
CA HIS A 123 9.23 12.05 -13.75
C HIS A 123 8.81 13.32 -12.98
N ARG A 124 7.87 13.21 -12.04
CA ARG A 124 7.36 14.30 -11.20
C ARG A 124 7.66 14.04 -9.72
N GLY A 125 7.54 15.11 -8.95
CA GLY A 125 7.75 15.07 -7.50
C GLY A 125 9.23 15.04 -7.09
N PRO A 126 9.50 14.86 -5.80
CA PRO A 126 10.85 14.82 -5.24
C PRO A 126 11.71 13.70 -5.86
N ARG A 127 13.01 13.97 -5.97
CA ARG A 127 13.99 12.93 -6.36
C ARG A 127 14.29 12.03 -5.18
N LEU A 128 14.37 10.74 -5.45
CA LEU A 128 14.85 9.77 -4.48
C LEU A 128 16.35 9.97 -4.22
N LYS A 129 16.71 9.96 -2.95
CA LYS A 129 18.07 10.21 -2.46
C LYS A 129 18.47 9.09 -1.49
N GLU A 130 19.76 8.89 -1.38
CA GLU A 130 20.33 7.99 -0.39
C GLU A 130 19.89 8.39 1.03
N GLY A 131 19.54 7.39 1.84
CA GLY A 131 19.07 7.58 3.22
C GLY A 131 17.58 7.92 3.37
N MET A 132 16.83 8.10 2.28
CA MET A 132 15.38 8.22 2.38
C MET A 132 14.73 6.90 2.80
N VAL A 133 13.82 6.98 3.76
CA VAL A 133 12.93 5.88 4.15
C VAL A 133 11.51 6.31 3.84
N ILE A 134 10.81 5.53 3.04
CA ILE A 134 9.45 5.82 2.57
C ILE A 134 8.58 4.58 2.67
N THR A 135 7.27 4.76 2.78
CA THR A 135 6.28 3.70 2.57
C THR A 135 5.80 3.70 1.11
N ILE A 136 5.55 2.51 0.59
CA ILE A 136 4.88 2.28 -0.69
C ILE A 136 3.75 1.30 -0.38
N GLU A 137 2.52 1.77 -0.41
CA GLU A 137 1.37 1.09 0.16
C GLU A 137 0.12 1.22 -0.73
N PRO A 138 0.16 0.73 -1.97
CA PRO A 138 -0.96 0.88 -2.89
C PRO A 138 -2.22 0.22 -2.33
N MET A 139 -3.32 0.96 -2.39
CA MET A 139 -4.67 0.48 -2.10
C MET A 139 -5.46 0.47 -3.40
N LEU A 140 -6.01 -0.68 -3.75
CA LEU A 140 -6.74 -0.89 -4.99
C LEU A 140 -8.18 -1.33 -4.73
N ASN A 141 -9.06 -0.94 -5.64
CA ASN A 141 -10.47 -1.35 -5.63
C ASN A 141 -10.85 -2.04 -6.94
N ILE A 142 -11.84 -2.91 -6.84
CA ILE A 142 -12.58 -3.44 -7.96
C ILE A 142 -13.64 -2.40 -8.38
N GLY A 143 -13.61 -1.94 -9.64
CA GLY A 143 -14.53 -0.94 -10.16
C GLY A 143 -13.99 0.46 -10.23
#